data_39f7f4b4db21b46922e77a7d46530e82
#
_entry.id   39f7f4b4db21b46922e77a7d46530e82
#
_cell.length_a   1.000
_cell.length_b   1.000
_cell.length_c   1.000
_cell.angle_alpha   90.00
_cell.angle_beta   90.00
_cell.angle_gamma   90.00
#
_symmetry.space_group_name_H-M   'P 1'
#
loop_
_entity.id
_entity.type
_entity.pdbx_description
1 polymer ?
#
loop_
_entity_poly.entity_id
_entity_poly.type
_entity_poly.pdbx_seq_one_letter_code
_entity_poly.pdbx_strand_id
1 'polypeptide(L)'
;RCLFGGKDQPQDLEQAFTLFQQEAKKGNALAMHDLGRMLADGLGREIDMQAAHVWYSKALAAFHAVERQKKKSYAEYRIGKLYAAGLGCEQDYGDAARWFQLSADKGYKYAQYSLAGLFRRGQGVEQDDAWALELYTASAQQDFPYASYELGKMYRDGIGCEKDAEASEQWYRQAFAGFLELEQQSHDDKLQYRIGWMLLHGVGTGKDEAAAREWFEQASKLDNPHAQYQLARMIFNDPSSTPEQTAQALERLTKAAESGQDCAQYALGKIYRDGQGVEKDIQKAVALFTLAATKENSFAAFALGKLYLAGDAALPRDPAAALKWLTYAAELGNQFAQYRLGKLLLKGDDGIPKDVIAAIRWLTAAAKQENGYAEYALALVYLTGEDAPKDSVKALSLLKRSAGRGNQFAQYRLGKLLLQGEDAPKDVKAAIRWLTAAAEQGNQYAQYALGKLYLLGKEVPKDRSSAIKWFQLAADQGNEYAQYFLEHMDDRLGQPPVAAVISLFHHLANIFQEQNQPPPSGGVRVVVDRKLLRKIKAKKIAQGHKADDHEPEMQL
;
A
#
# COMPACT_ATOMS: atom_id res chain seq x y z
N ARG A 1 -31.35 21.88 -15.91
CA ARG A 1 -29.98 21.51 -15.55
C ARG A 1 -29.25 22.60 -14.78
N CYS A 2 -29.41 23.90 -15.14
CA CYS A 2 -28.80 24.99 -14.35
C CYS A 2 -29.26 24.96 -12.90
N LEU A 3 -30.55 24.82 -12.63
CA LEU A 3 -31.12 24.69 -11.28
C LEU A 3 -30.65 23.43 -10.55
N PHE A 4 -30.36 22.35 -11.29
CA PHE A 4 -29.87 21.10 -10.72
C PHE A 4 -28.37 21.16 -10.39
N GLY A 5 -27.57 21.84 -11.21
CA GLY A 5 -26.12 21.99 -11.01
C GLY A 5 -25.71 23.24 -10.24
N GLY A 6 -26.64 24.12 -9.89
CA GLY A 6 -26.32 25.39 -9.22
C GLY A 6 -25.53 26.39 -10.09
N LYS A 7 -25.40 26.15 -11.39
CA LYS A 7 -24.67 27.01 -12.32
C LYS A 7 -25.50 28.27 -12.64
N ASP A 8 -24.94 29.44 -12.43
CA ASP A 8 -25.53 30.76 -12.68
C ASP A 8 -26.76 31.12 -11.80
N GLN A 9 -27.26 30.16 -10.99
CA GLN A 9 -28.39 30.36 -10.08
C GLN A 9 -28.26 29.45 -8.84
N PRO A 10 -28.84 29.82 -7.68
CA PRO A 10 -28.91 28.91 -6.55
C PRO A 10 -29.55 27.57 -6.94
N GLN A 11 -29.00 26.48 -6.41
CA GLN A 11 -29.54 25.14 -6.65
C GLN A 11 -30.95 25.04 -6.08
N ASP A 12 -31.92 24.71 -6.94
CA ASP A 12 -33.30 24.43 -6.59
C ASP A 12 -33.68 23.03 -7.09
N LEU A 13 -33.50 22.05 -6.23
CA LEU A 13 -33.71 20.63 -6.55
C LEU A 13 -35.19 20.28 -6.74
N GLU A 14 -36.10 20.96 -6.03
CA GLU A 14 -37.54 20.73 -6.16
C GLU A 14 -38.07 21.22 -7.51
N GLN A 15 -37.69 22.44 -7.87
CA GLN A 15 -38.04 23.01 -9.16
C GLN A 15 -37.38 22.22 -10.30
N ALA A 16 -36.11 21.81 -10.14
CA ALA A 16 -35.41 20.96 -11.12
C ALA A 16 -36.14 19.65 -11.37
N PHE A 17 -36.59 18.98 -10.29
CA PHE A 17 -37.35 17.75 -10.40
C PHE A 17 -38.65 17.94 -11.18
N THR A 18 -39.39 18.99 -10.86
CA THR A 18 -40.66 19.32 -11.54
C THR A 18 -40.47 19.55 -13.04
N LEU A 19 -39.45 20.31 -13.41
CA LEU A 19 -39.09 20.54 -14.82
C LEU A 19 -38.63 19.25 -15.52
N PHE A 20 -37.85 18.43 -14.87
CA PHE A 20 -37.48 17.13 -15.45
C PHE A 20 -38.70 16.22 -15.64
N GLN A 21 -39.67 16.22 -14.70
CA GLN A 21 -40.92 15.48 -14.90
C GLN A 21 -41.71 15.96 -16.13
N GLN A 22 -41.80 17.28 -16.34
CA GLN A 22 -42.48 17.85 -17.50
C GLN A 22 -41.79 17.44 -18.80
N GLU A 23 -40.47 17.54 -18.86
CA GLU A 23 -39.69 17.13 -20.02
C GLU A 23 -39.69 15.62 -20.25
N ALA A 24 -39.69 14.81 -19.20
CA ALA A 24 -39.80 13.37 -19.32
C ALA A 24 -41.15 12.93 -19.90
N LYS A 25 -42.25 13.61 -19.53
CA LYS A 25 -43.58 13.39 -20.13
C LYS A 25 -43.61 13.69 -21.62
N LYS A 26 -42.76 14.61 -22.14
CA LYS A 26 -42.58 14.91 -23.56
C LYS A 26 -41.67 13.88 -24.27
N GLY A 27 -41.21 12.85 -23.60
CA GLY A 27 -40.35 11.83 -24.18
C GLY A 27 -38.84 12.14 -24.14
N ASN A 28 -38.42 13.13 -23.37
CA ASN A 28 -37.00 13.50 -23.28
C ASN A 28 -36.22 12.46 -22.46
N ALA A 29 -35.43 11.64 -23.15
CA ALA A 29 -34.63 10.54 -22.53
C ALA A 29 -33.64 11.04 -21.44
N LEU A 30 -33.05 12.24 -21.63
CA LEU A 30 -32.16 12.82 -20.64
C LEU A 30 -32.89 13.23 -19.36
N ALA A 31 -34.07 13.81 -19.49
CA ALA A 31 -34.88 14.18 -18.34
C ALA A 31 -35.34 12.95 -17.56
N MET A 32 -35.67 11.85 -18.24
CA MET A 32 -35.98 10.57 -17.60
C MET A 32 -34.79 10.02 -16.82
N HIS A 33 -33.58 10.07 -17.42
CA HIS A 33 -32.35 9.65 -16.75
C HIS A 33 -32.05 10.53 -15.51
N ASP A 34 -32.18 11.86 -15.65
CA ASP A 34 -31.89 12.79 -14.56
C ASP A 34 -32.90 12.64 -13.41
N LEU A 35 -34.17 12.30 -13.70
CA LEU A 35 -35.16 11.92 -12.68
C LEU A 35 -34.77 10.64 -11.94
N GLY A 36 -34.35 9.61 -12.68
CA GLY A 36 -33.84 8.37 -12.09
C GLY A 36 -32.69 8.65 -11.13
N ARG A 37 -31.76 9.53 -11.51
CA ARG A 37 -30.62 9.93 -10.67
C ARG A 37 -31.06 10.69 -9.42
N MET A 38 -31.97 11.66 -9.54
CA MET A 38 -32.47 12.40 -8.37
C MET A 38 -33.14 11.50 -7.35
N LEU A 39 -33.87 10.49 -7.79
CA LEU A 39 -34.51 9.51 -6.92
C LEU A 39 -33.53 8.51 -6.30
N ALA A 40 -32.52 8.09 -7.06
CA ALA A 40 -31.50 7.17 -6.56
C ALA A 40 -30.56 7.83 -5.54
N ASP A 41 -30.19 9.09 -5.79
CA ASP A 41 -29.24 9.84 -4.94
C ASP A 41 -29.92 10.62 -3.80
N GLY A 42 -31.26 10.62 -3.72
CA GLY A 42 -32.03 11.37 -2.72
C GLY A 42 -31.91 12.89 -2.87
N LEU A 43 -31.74 13.40 -4.10
CA LEU A 43 -31.52 14.83 -4.36
C LEU A 43 -32.82 15.61 -4.31
N GLY A 44 -33.01 16.39 -3.23
CA GLY A 44 -34.21 17.19 -2.98
C GLY A 44 -35.44 16.37 -2.52
N ARG A 45 -35.27 15.09 -2.23
CA ARG A 45 -36.32 14.17 -1.73
C ARG A 45 -35.71 12.92 -1.13
N GLU A 46 -36.54 12.06 -0.56
CA GLU A 46 -36.13 10.75 -0.07
C GLU A 46 -35.68 9.83 -1.20
N ILE A 47 -34.74 8.93 -0.88
CA ILE A 47 -34.25 7.91 -1.80
C ILE A 47 -35.38 6.94 -2.15
N ASP A 48 -35.64 6.76 -3.43
CA ASP A 48 -36.59 5.78 -3.95
C ASP A 48 -35.97 4.99 -5.11
N MET A 49 -35.31 3.88 -4.78
CA MET A 49 -34.63 3.03 -5.76
C MET A 49 -35.58 2.35 -6.74
N GLN A 50 -36.84 2.06 -6.35
CA GLN A 50 -37.82 1.45 -7.23
C GLN A 50 -38.29 2.45 -8.29
N ALA A 51 -38.68 3.64 -7.88
CA ALA A 51 -39.02 4.71 -8.82
C ALA A 51 -37.84 5.11 -9.72
N ALA A 52 -36.62 5.15 -9.16
CA ALA A 52 -35.40 5.38 -9.93
C ALA A 52 -35.22 4.34 -11.04
N HIS A 53 -35.35 3.05 -10.71
CA HIS A 53 -35.25 1.96 -11.68
C HIS A 53 -36.28 2.10 -12.82
N VAL A 54 -37.53 2.42 -12.49
CA VAL A 54 -38.58 2.66 -13.50
C VAL A 54 -38.23 3.81 -14.44
N TRP A 55 -37.69 4.92 -13.92
CA TRP A 55 -37.30 6.04 -14.74
C TRP A 55 -36.08 5.73 -15.60
N TYR A 56 -35.10 4.99 -15.10
CA TYR A 56 -33.95 4.53 -15.90
C TYR A 56 -34.37 3.57 -17.01
N SER A 57 -35.32 2.64 -16.76
CA SER A 57 -35.87 1.77 -17.81
C SER A 57 -36.58 2.59 -18.91
N LYS A 58 -37.37 3.59 -18.54
CA LYS A 58 -37.98 4.51 -19.51
C LYS A 58 -36.94 5.30 -20.30
N ALA A 59 -35.87 5.75 -19.63
CA ALA A 59 -34.76 6.44 -20.29
C ALA A 59 -34.04 5.54 -21.30
N LEU A 60 -33.79 4.28 -20.95
CA LEU A 60 -33.18 3.29 -21.83
C LEU A 60 -34.01 3.07 -23.09
N ALA A 61 -35.34 2.84 -22.94
CA ALA A 61 -36.26 2.69 -24.07
C ALA A 61 -36.29 3.94 -24.96
N ALA A 62 -36.27 5.14 -24.36
CA ALA A 62 -36.26 6.40 -25.09
C ALA A 62 -34.93 6.63 -25.85
N PHE A 63 -33.78 6.26 -25.28
CA PHE A 63 -32.49 6.32 -25.98
C PHE A 63 -32.44 5.33 -27.15
N HIS A 64 -32.97 4.10 -27.00
CA HIS A 64 -33.11 3.18 -28.14
C HIS A 64 -34.01 3.73 -29.24
N ALA A 65 -35.08 4.44 -28.91
CA ALA A 65 -35.92 5.09 -29.92
C ALA A 65 -35.18 6.20 -30.68
N VAL A 66 -34.39 7.01 -29.96
CA VAL A 66 -33.52 8.06 -30.58
C VAL A 66 -32.47 7.43 -31.47
N GLU A 67 -31.84 6.32 -31.05
CA GLU A 67 -30.83 5.62 -31.84
C GLU A 67 -31.41 5.08 -33.15
N ARG A 68 -32.54 4.33 -33.07
CA ARG A 68 -33.21 3.79 -34.28
C ARG A 68 -33.56 4.85 -35.32
N GLN A 69 -33.96 6.05 -34.88
CA GLN A 69 -34.36 7.12 -35.77
C GLN A 69 -33.19 7.90 -36.35
N LYS A 70 -32.16 8.16 -35.55
CA LYS A 70 -31.12 9.16 -35.85
C LYS A 70 -29.69 8.65 -35.78
N LYS A 71 -29.48 7.39 -35.37
CA LYS A 71 -28.15 6.73 -35.18
C LYS A 71 -27.09 7.63 -34.54
N LYS A 72 -27.46 8.37 -33.48
CA LYS A 72 -26.59 9.35 -32.83
C LYS A 72 -25.62 8.66 -31.85
N SER A 73 -24.35 8.90 -32.03
CA SER A 73 -23.27 8.41 -31.15
C SER A 73 -23.53 8.68 -29.65
N TYR A 74 -24.10 9.86 -29.36
CA TYR A 74 -24.53 10.21 -28.03
C TYR A 74 -25.57 9.24 -27.42
N ALA A 75 -26.60 8.81 -28.20
CA ALA A 75 -27.61 7.89 -27.70
C ALA A 75 -27.01 6.50 -27.46
N GLU A 76 -26.18 6.02 -28.38
CA GLU A 76 -25.44 4.76 -28.24
C GLU A 76 -24.56 4.75 -26.98
N TYR A 77 -23.80 5.84 -26.76
CA TYR A 77 -23.03 5.99 -25.53
C TYR A 77 -23.89 5.94 -24.26
N ARG A 78 -25.05 6.61 -24.26
CA ARG A 78 -25.97 6.58 -23.10
C ARG A 78 -26.55 5.22 -22.84
N ILE A 79 -26.91 4.46 -23.89
CA ILE A 79 -27.34 3.07 -23.76
C ILE A 79 -26.24 2.22 -23.15
N GLY A 80 -25.02 2.31 -23.66
CA GLY A 80 -23.86 1.60 -23.09
C GLY A 80 -23.63 1.93 -21.61
N LYS A 81 -23.78 3.19 -21.20
CA LYS A 81 -23.69 3.61 -19.80
C LYS A 81 -24.74 2.97 -18.90
N LEU A 82 -25.99 2.84 -19.38
CA LEU A 82 -27.08 2.25 -18.64
C LEU A 82 -26.84 0.74 -18.43
N TYR A 83 -26.41 0.02 -19.48
CA TYR A 83 -26.03 -1.40 -19.37
C TYR A 83 -24.81 -1.61 -18.45
N ALA A 84 -23.77 -0.79 -18.61
CA ALA A 84 -22.58 -0.91 -17.77
C ALA A 84 -22.85 -0.69 -16.27
N ALA A 85 -23.83 0.13 -15.94
CA ALA A 85 -24.19 0.45 -14.56
C ALA A 85 -25.40 -0.34 -14.04
N GLY A 86 -26.09 -1.15 -14.88
CA GLY A 86 -27.32 -1.87 -14.49
C GLY A 86 -28.48 -0.93 -14.15
N LEU A 87 -28.54 0.25 -14.78
CA LEU A 87 -29.56 1.25 -14.48
C LEU A 87 -30.80 1.06 -15.37
N GLY A 88 -31.88 0.59 -14.77
CA GLY A 88 -33.13 0.29 -15.47
C GLY A 88 -33.09 -1.02 -16.29
N CYS A 89 -32.05 -1.80 -16.19
CA CYS A 89 -31.85 -3.11 -16.78
C CYS A 89 -30.89 -3.93 -15.89
N GLU A 90 -30.68 -5.20 -16.16
CA GLU A 90 -29.58 -5.96 -15.59
C GLU A 90 -28.23 -5.42 -16.10
N GLN A 91 -27.22 -5.47 -15.23
CA GLN A 91 -25.88 -5.06 -15.61
C GLN A 91 -25.30 -6.02 -16.64
N ASP A 92 -24.90 -5.50 -17.80
CA ASP A 92 -24.28 -6.27 -18.87
C ASP A 92 -23.13 -5.48 -19.51
N TYR A 93 -21.90 -5.87 -19.17
CA TYR A 93 -20.72 -5.25 -19.75
C TYR A 93 -20.48 -5.64 -21.22
N GLY A 94 -20.97 -6.81 -21.68
CA GLY A 94 -20.89 -7.23 -23.07
C GLY A 94 -21.75 -6.35 -23.98
N ASP A 95 -23.01 -6.15 -23.60
CA ASP A 95 -23.88 -5.21 -24.30
C ASP A 95 -23.38 -3.77 -24.16
N ALA A 96 -22.88 -3.37 -23.00
CA ALA A 96 -22.27 -2.05 -22.83
C ALA A 96 -21.09 -1.83 -23.81
N ALA A 97 -20.20 -2.82 -23.94
CA ALA A 97 -19.07 -2.76 -24.85
C ALA A 97 -19.51 -2.62 -26.31
N ARG A 98 -20.53 -3.38 -26.75
CA ARG A 98 -21.10 -3.27 -28.11
C ARG A 98 -21.64 -1.86 -28.41
N TRP A 99 -22.38 -1.28 -27.48
CA TRP A 99 -22.92 0.06 -27.62
C TRP A 99 -21.84 1.15 -27.57
N PHE A 100 -20.85 0.98 -26.71
CA PHE A 100 -19.70 1.88 -26.69
C PHE A 100 -18.88 1.79 -27.99
N GLN A 101 -18.71 0.56 -28.56
CA GLN A 101 -18.02 0.38 -29.83
C GLN A 101 -18.71 1.12 -30.96
N LEU A 102 -20.04 0.94 -31.12
CA LEU A 102 -20.82 1.66 -32.13
C LEU A 102 -20.67 3.18 -32.03
N SER A 103 -20.59 3.70 -30.82
CA SER A 103 -20.42 5.12 -30.56
C SER A 103 -18.96 5.58 -30.77
N ALA A 104 -17.99 4.75 -30.38
CA ALA A 104 -16.55 5.01 -30.52
C ALA A 104 -16.12 5.01 -31.99
N ASP A 105 -16.67 4.11 -32.82
CA ASP A 105 -16.42 4.06 -34.27
C ASP A 105 -16.85 5.35 -34.98
N LYS A 106 -17.80 6.08 -34.39
CA LYS A 106 -18.22 7.42 -34.85
C LYS A 106 -17.37 8.54 -34.25
N GLY A 107 -16.29 8.23 -33.58
CA GLY A 107 -15.37 9.18 -32.99
C GLY A 107 -15.85 9.83 -31.68
N TYR A 108 -16.85 9.27 -30.99
CA TYR A 108 -17.36 9.90 -29.76
C TYR A 108 -16.42 9.70 -28.58
N LYS A 109 -15.73 10.75 -28.16
CA LYS A 109 -14.63 10.69 -27.15
C LYS A 109 -15.01 10.01 -25.83
N TYR A 110 -16.24 10.21 -25.35
CA TYR A 110 -16.68 9.59 -24.09
C TYR A 110 -16.90 8.08 -24.23
N ALA A 111 -17.30 7.62 -25.42
CA ALA A 111 -17.45 6.19 -25.70
C ALA A 111 -16.08 5.52 -25.86
N GLN A 112 -15.16 6.16 -26.59
CA GLN A 112 -13.76 5.70 -26.70
C GLN A 112 -13.14 5.53 -25.32
N TYR A 113 -13.25 6.50 -24.42
CA TYR A 113 -12.77 6.43 -23.04
C TYR A 113 -13.42 5.29 -22.26
N SER A 114 -14.76 5.14 -22.34
CA SER A 114 -15.47 4.11 -21.58
C SER A 114 -15.15 2.70 -22.08
N LEU A 115 -15.05 2.52 -23.40
CA LEU A 115 -14.67 1.27 -24.03
C LEU A 115 -13.24 0.86 -23.68
N ALA A 116 -12.31 1.82 -23.73
CA ALA A 116 -10.93 1.62 -23.28
C ALA A 116 -10.87 1.09 -21.84
N GLY A 117 -11.71 1.64 -20.96
CA GLY A 117 -11.83 1.17 -19.59
C GLY A 117 -12.34 -0.26 -19.46
N LEU A 118 -13.22 -0.72 -20.34
CA LEU A 118 -13.69 -2.11 -20.36
C LEU A 118 -12.57 -3.06 -20.83
N PHE A 119 -11.86 -2.73 -21.92
CA PHE A 119 -10.73 -3.54 -22.40
C PHE A 119 -9.60 -3.64 -21.35
N ARG A 120 -9.29 -2.53 -20.68
CA ARG A 120 -8.29 -2.51 -19.58
C ARG A 120 -8.62 -3.48 -18.44
N ARG A 121 -9.88 -3.68 -18.13
CA ARG A 121 -10.35 -4.52 -17.01
C ARG A 121 -10.84 -5.89 -17.42
N GLY A 122 -10.92 -6.18 -18.73
CA GLY A 122 -11.52 -7.42 -19.22
C GLY A 122 -13.00 -7.56 -18.84
N GLN A 123 -13.74 -6.43 -18.78
CA GLN A 123 -15.17 -6.43 -18.40
C GLN A 123 -16.06 -6.51 -19.62
N GLY A 124 -16.73 -7.67 -19.80
CA GLY A 124 -17.60 -7.94 -20.95
C GLY A 124 -16.87 -8.13 -22.30
N VAL A 125 -15.56 -8.00 -22.29
CA VAL A 125 -14.63 -8.19 -23.41
C VAL A 125 -13.35 -8.83 -22.89
N GLU A 126 -12.60 -9.51 -23.75
CA GLU A 126 -11.25 -9.97 -23.41
C GLU A 126 -10.36 -8.77 -23.12
N GLN A 127 -9.50 -8.90 -22.10
CA GLN A 127 -8.58 -7.82 -21.75
C GLN A 127 -7.59 -7.57 -22.91
N ASP A 128 -7.52 -6.32 -23.34
CA ASP A 128 -6.58 -5.87 -24.38
C ASP A 128 -6.07 -4.45 -24.04
N ASP A 129 -4.90 -4.42 -23.42
CA ASP A 129 -4.28 -3.17 -22.98
C ASP A 129 -3.74 -2.34 -24.16
N ALA A 130 -3.37 -2.98 -25.29
CA ALA A 130 -2.89 -2.28 -26.48
C ALA A 130 -4.05 -1.57 -27.18
N TRP A 131 -5.19 -2.23 -27.34
CA TRP A 131 -6.40 -1.62 -27.89
C TRP A 131 -6.94 -0.52 -27.00
N ALA A 132 -6.90 -0.71 -25.67
CA ALA A 132 -7.28 0.32 -24.71
C ALA A 132 -6.40 1.58 -24.83
N LEU A 133 -5.08 1.42 -25.07
CA LEU A 133 -4.16 2.54 -25.31
C LEU A 133 -4.56 3.34 -26.55
N GLU A 134 -4.90 2.67 -27.67
CA GLU A 134 -5.35 3.33 -28.89
C GLU A 134 -6.65 4.13 -28.68
N LEU A 135 -7.63 3.54 -27.99
CA LEU A 135 -8.90 4.18 -27.68
C LEU A 135 -8.74 5.38 -26.75
N TYR A 136 -7.89 5.28 -25.70
CA TYR A 136 -7.58 6.42 -24.86
C TYR A 136 -6.87 7.52 -25.64
N THR A 137 -5.95 7.16 -26.55
CA THR A 137 -5.26 8.13 -27.40
C THR A 137 -6.24 8.86 -28.31
N ALA A 138 -7.16 8.14 -28.97
CA ALA A 138 -8.19 8.75 -29.79
C ALA A 138 -9.12 9.69 -29.00
N SER A 139 -9.42 9.35 -27.75
CA SER A 139 -10.21 10.20 -26.86
C SER A 139 -9.44 11.44 -26.38
N ALA A 140 -8.15 11.27 -26.03
CA ALA A 140 -7.28 12.34 -25.53
C ALA A 140 -6.96 13.38 -26.62
N GLN A 141 -6.84 12.95 -27.88
CA GLN A 141 -6.66 13.83 -29.05
C GLN A 141 -7.87 14.73 -29.31
N GLN A 142 -9.00 14.46 -28.66
CA GLN A 142 -10.20 15.31 -28.68
C GLN A 142 -10.32 16.15 -27.39
N ASP A 143 -9.22 16.46 -26.74
CA ASP A 143 -9.14 17.26 -25.51
C ASP A 143 -10.03 16.69 -24.38
N PHE A 144 -9.94 15.36 -24.13
CA PHE A 144 -10.61 14.74 -23.01
C PHE A 144 -9.59 14.43 -21.89
N PRO A 145 -9.49 15.26 -20.85
CA PRO A 145 -8.38 15.19 -19.88
C PRO A 145 -8.37 13.90 -19.05
N TYR A 146 -9.51 13.24 -18.87
CA TYR A 146 -9.56 11.93 -18.20
C TYR A 146 -8.83 10.86 -19.02
N ALA A 147 -8.92 10.90 -20.36
CA ALA A 147 -8.19 10.00 -21.23
C ALA A 147 -6.68 10.29 -21.21
N SER A 148 -6.29 11.55 -21.25
CA SER A 148 -4.89 11.97 -21.09
C SER A 148 -4.31 11.51 -19.76
N TYR A 149 -5.08 11.57 -18.67
CA TYR A 149 -4.66 11.07 -17.36
C TYR A 149 -4.44 9.56 -17.35
N GLU A 150 -5.33 8.76 -17.95
CA GLU A 150 -5.15 7.30 -18.06
C GLU A 150 -3.95 6.95 -18.95
N LEU A 151 -3.70 7.68 -20.05
CA LEU A 151 -2.49 7.52 -20.87
C LEU A 151 -1.22 7.77 -20.06
N GLY A 152 -1.19 8.85 -19.28
CA GLY A 152 -0.06 9.11 -18.37
C GLY A 152 0.26 7.94 -17.46
N LYS A 153 -0.77 7.28 -16.91
CA LYS A 153 -0.61 6.06 -16.10
C LYS A 153 -0.09 4.89 -16.93
N MET A 154 -0.65 4.68 -18.12
CA MET A 154 -0.27 3.55 -18.98
C MET A 154 1.20 3.62 -19.39
N TYR A 155 1.69 4.79 -19.82
CA TYR A 155 3.10 5.01 -20.16
C TYR A 155 4.02 4.92 -18.93
N ARG A 156 3.60 5.40 -17.77
CA ARG A 156 4.37 5.26 -16.50
C ARG A 156 4.57 3.81 -16.13
N ASP A 157 3.52 3.01 -16.23
CA ASP A 157 3.49 1.64 -15.72
C ASP A 157 3.89 0.60 -16.80
N GLY A 158 3.96 0.99 -18.08
CA GLY A 158 4.25 0.11 -19.22
C GLY A 158 3.08 -0.83 -19.51
N ILE A 159 1.86 -0.29 -19.53
CA ILE A 159 0.64 -1.07 -19.75
C ILE A 159 0.17 -0.87 -21.20
N GLY A 160 0.16 -1.93 -21.99
CA GLY A 160 -0.14 -1.89 -23.42
C GLY A 160 0.95 -1.22 -24.29
N CYS A 161 2.06 -0.77 -23.67
CA CYS A 161 3.21 -0.14 -24.32
C CYS A 161 4.47 -0.34 -23.47
N GLU A 162 5.63 0.01 -24.01
CA GLU A 162 6.85 0.14 -23.20
C GLU A 162 6.74 1.34 -22.25
N LYS A 163 7.43 1.24 -21.10
CA LYS A 163 7.49 2.36 -20.16
C LYS A 163 8.20 3.54 -20.79
N ASP A 164 7.54 4.69 -20.74
CA ASP A 164 8.06 5.95 -21.25
C ASP A 164 7.70 7.09 -20.28
N ALA A 165 8.70 7.52 -19.52
CA ALA A 165 8.52 8.56 -18.51
C ALA A 165 8.25 9.95 -19.14
N GLU A 166 8.81 10.22 -20.32
CA GLU A 166 8.62 11.49 -21.01
C GLU A 166 7.21 11.59 -21.59
N ALA A 167 6.76 10.56 -22.30
CA ALA A 167 5.38 10.49 -22.80
C ALA A 167 4.37 10.52 -21.63
N SER A 168 4.64 9.82 -20.53
CA SER A 168 3.82 9.85 -19.32
C SER A 168 3.65 11.28 -18.80
N GLU A 169 4.75 12.01 -18.67
CA GLU A 169 4.72 13.39 -18.16
C GLU A 169 3.99 14.33 -19.10
N GLN A 170 4.16 14.19 -20.41
CA GLN A 170 3.45 15.01 -21.42
C GLN A 170 1.94 14.80 -21.32
N TRP A 171 1.47 13.55 -21.23
CA TRP A 171 0.04 13.25 -21.09
C TRP A 171 -0.54 13.74 -19.76
N TYR A 172 0.22 13.66 -18.66
CA TYR A 172 -0.21 14.22 -17.39
C TYR A 172 -0.30 15.75 -17.42
N ARG A 173 0.61 16.46 -18.10
CA ARG A 173 0.52 17.91 -18.29
C ARG A 173 -0.72 18.31 -19.06
N GLN A 174 -1.03 17.58 -20.14
CA GLN A 174 -2.26 17.82 -20.89
C GLN A 174 -3.50 17.56 -20.03
N ALA A 175 -3.49 16.49 -19.24
CA ALA A 175 -4.57 16.19 -18.31
C ALA A 175 -4.76 17.28 -17.27
N PHE A 176 -3.68 17.77 -16.67
CA PHE A 176 -3.72 18.82 -15.64
C PHE A 176 -4.29 20.13 -16.21
N ALA A 177 -3.80 20.57 -17.37
CA ALA A 177 -4.33 21.77 -18.04
C ALA A 177 -5.83 21.64 -18.35
N GLY A 178 -6.24 20.50 -18.93
CA GLY A 178 -7.65 20.27 -19.24
C GLY A 178 -8.55 20.13 -18.00
N PHE A 179 -8.02 19.63 -16.87
CA PHE A 179 -8.77 19.61 -15.60
C PHE A 179 -8.98 21.02 -15.06
N LEU A 180 -8.00 21.91 -15.15
CA LEU A 180 -8.17 23.32 -14.76
C LEU A 180 -9.23 24.03 -15.61
N GLU A 181 -9.26 23.79 -16.93
CA GLU A 181 -10.29 24.34 -17.81
C GLU A 181 -11.70 23.82 -17.47
N LEU A 182 -11.81 22.51 -17.21
CA LEU A 182 -13.09 21.91 -16.82
C LEU A 182 -13.58 22.45 -15.47
N GLU A 183 -12.67 22.71 -14.52
CA GLU A 183 -13.02 23.19 -13.19
C GLU A 183 -13.65 24.59 -13.27
N GLN A 184 -13.09 25.49 -14.07
CA GLN A 184 -13.65 26.83 -14.31
C GLN A 184 -15.12 26.81 -14.77
N GLN A 185 -15.56 25.69 -15.34
CA GLN A 185 -16.92 25.52 -15.84
C GLN A 185 -17.84 24.75 -14.91
N SER A 186 -17.31 23.86 -14.07
CA SER A 186 -18.12 22.86 -13.36
C SER A 186 -18.13 23.01 -11.83
N HIS A 187 -17.06 23.55 -11.23
CA HIS A 187 -16.85 23.59 -9.77
C HIS A 187 -17.17 22.24 -9.09
N ASP A 188 -16.67 21.16 -9.70
CA ASP A 188 -16.93 19.78 -9.26
C ASP A 188 -15.96 19.37 -8.15
N ASP A 189 -16.45 18.88 -7.03
CA ASP A 189 -15.67 18.49 -5.85
C ASP A 189 -14.62 17.42 -6.16
N LYS A 190 -14.95 16.45 -7.03
CA LYS A 190 -14.04 15.37 -7.42
C LYS A 190 -12.93 15.88 -8.33
N LEU A 191 -13.25 16.85 -9.17
CA LEU A 191 -12.29 17.49 -10.05
C LEU A 191 -11.31 18.36 -9.25
N GLN A 192 -11.82 19.16 -8.31
CA GLN A 192 -11.00 19.96 -7.38
C GLN A 192 -10.07 19.06 -6.56
N TYR A 193 -10.59 17.95 -6.03
CA TYR A 193 -9.76 16.95 -5.34
C TYR A 193 -8.66 16.40 -6.25
N ARG A 194 -8.97 16.08 -7.51
CA ARG A 194 -7.99 15.53 -8.47
C ARG A 194 -6.87 16.53 -8.78
N ILE A 195 -7.21 17.80 -8.99
CA ILE A 195 -6.25 18.88 -9.21
C ILE A 195 -5.32 19.01 -7.98
N GLY A 196 -5.91 19.07 -6.77
CA GLY A 196 -5.14 19.09 -5.54
C GLY A 196 -4.23 17.89 -5.38
N TRP A 197 -4.70 16.69 -5.75
CA TRP A 197 -3.88 15.48 -5.71
C TRP A 197 -2.70 15.54 -6.70
N MET A 198 -2.91 16.04 -7.91
CA MET A 198 -1.84 16.19 -8.90
C MET A 198 -0.77 17.19 -8.45
N LEU A 199 -1.16 18.31 -7.84
CA LEU A 199 -0.26 19.30 -7.24
C LEU A 199 0.53 18.72 -6.06
N LEU A 200 -0.13 17.98 -5.17
CA LEU A 200 0.53 17.37 -4.00
C LEU A 200 1.64 16.39 -4.40
N HIS A 201 1.45 15.65 -5.50
CA HIS A 201 2.37 14.60 -5.94
C HIS A 201 3.29 15.05 -7.10
N GLY A 202 3.11 16.26 -7.62
CA GLY A 202 3.87 16.76 -8.76
C GLY A 202 3.63 15.96 -10.03
N VAL A 203 2.37 15.59 -10.31
CA VAL A 203 1.99 14.78 -11.48
C VAL A 203 1.47 15.71 -12.59
N GLY A 204 2.22 15.82 -13.68
CA GLY A 204 1.91 16.73 -14.78
C GLY A 204 2.05 18.21 -14.43
N THR A 205 2.62 18.51 -13.30
CA THR A 205 2.87 19.87 -12.79
C THR A 205 4.00 19.84 -11.77
N GLY A 206 4.53 20.98 -11.37
CA GLY A 206 5.45 21.06 -10.23
C GLY A 206 4.72 20.68 -8.94
N LYS A 207 5.45 20.01 -8.02
CA LYS A 207 4.91 19.74 -6.68
C LYS A 207 4.67 21.05 -5.94
N ASP A 208 3.43 21.28 -5.49
CA ASP A 208 3.02 22.45 -4.72
C ASP A 208 2.02 22.05 -3.64
N GLU A 209 2.51 21.90 -2.42
CA GLU A 209 1.70 21.49 -1.28
C GLU A 209 0.74 22.60 -0.81
N ALA A 210 1.12 23.88 -1.00
CA ALA A 210 0.28 25.02 -0.61
C ALA A 210 -0.94 25.13 -1.55
N ALA A 211 -0.70 25.13 -2.86
CA ALA A 211 -1.78 25.12 -3.84
C ALA A 211 -2.66 23.84 -3.71
N ALA A 212 -2.06 22.67 -3.45
CA ALA A 212 -2.80 21.45 -3.21
C ALA A 212 -3.76 21.58 -2.02
N ARG A 213 -3.31 22.20 -0.93
CA ARG A 213 -4.14 22.48 0.27
C ARG A 213 -5.34 23.34 -0.09
N GLU A 214 -5.14 24.42 -0.84
CA GLU A 214 -6.22 25.31 -1.26
C GLU A 214 -7.30 24.56 -2.07
N TRP A 215 -6.89 23.72 -3.02
CA TRP A 215 -7.80 22.89 -3.80
C TRP A 215 -8.55 21.86 -2.95
N PHE A 216 -7.88 21.22 -1.99
CA PHE A 216 -8.55 20.32 -1.06
C PHE A 216 -9.52 21.07 -0.14
N GLU A 217 -9.22 22.31 0.26
CA GLU A 217 -10.16 23.12 1.05
C GLU A 217 -11.42 23.48 0.24
N GLN A 218 -11.28 23.78 -1.05
CA GLN A 218 -12.43 24.01 -1.92
C GLN A 218 -13.28 22.74 -2.05
N ALA A 219 -12.68 21.61 -2.37
CA ALA A 219 -13.38 20.34 -2.46
C ALA A 219 -14.03 19.91 -1.12
N SER A 220 -13.35 20.19 -0.01
CA SER A 220 -13.88 19.88 1.34
C SER A 220 -15.12 20.70 1.70
N LYS A 221 -15.23 21.95 1.21
CA LYS A 221 -16.43 22.77 1.37
C LYS A 221 -17.64 22.21 0.63
N LEU A 222 -17.41 21.40 -0.40
CA LEU A 222 -18.40 20.63 -1.14
C LEU A 222 -18.58 19.20 -0.59
N ASP A 223 -18.16 18.98 0.65
CA ASP A 223 -18.26 17.71 1.39
C ASP A 223 -17.52 16.53 0.75
N ASN A 224 -16.47 16.79 -0.08
CA ASN A 224 -15.65 15.72 -0.63
C ASN A 224 -14.87 14.98 0.47
N PRO A 225 -15.15 13.68 0.74
CA PRO A 225 -14.55 12.96 1.86
C PRO A 225 -13.06 12.67 1.64
N HIS A 226 -12.63 12.55 0.39
CA HIS A 226 -11.21 12.34 0.07
C HIS A 226 -10.40 13.61 0.34
N ALA A 227 -10.95 14.78 0.05
CA ALA A 227 -10.32 16.06 0.35
C ALA A 227 -10.24 16.30 1.87
N GLN A 228 -11.31 15.99 2.61
CA GLN A 228 -11.31 16.05 4.08
C GLN A 228 -10.23 15.16 4.68
N TYR A 229 -10.08 13.94 4.16
CA TYR A 229 -9.02 13.01 4.56
C TYR A 229 -7.62 13.55 4.25
N GLN A 230 -7.39 14.10 3.04
CA GLN A 230 -6.06 14.63 2.67
C GLN A 230 -5.68 15.84 3.53
N LEU A 231 -6.61 16.75 3.80
CA LEU A 231 -6.37 17.89 4.69
C LEU A 231 -6.01 17.45 6.10
N ALA A 232 -6.76 16.50 6.65
CA ALA A 232 -6.46 15.93 7.96
C ALA A 232 -5.06 15.30 7.98
N ARG A 233 -4.73 14.52 6.96
CA ARG A 233 -3.42 13.90 6.81
C ARG A 233 -2.28 14.92 6.73
N MET A 234 -2.45 16.01 5.98
CA MET A 234 -1.44 17.08 5.89
C MET A 234 -1.18 17.71 7.26
N ILE A 235 -2.23 17.92 8.07
CA ILE A 235 -2.12 18.49 9.42
C ILE A 235 -1.44 17.50 10.38
N PHE A 236 -1.83 16.22 10.38
CA PHE A 236 -1.23 15.21 11.26
C PHE A 236 0.24 14.92 10.93
N ASN A 237 0.67 15.14 9.69
CA ASN A 237 2.05 14.96 9.27
C ASN A 237 2.93 16.21 9.46
N ASP A 238 2.34 17.35 9.78
CA ASP A 238 3.07 18.60 10.02
C ASP A 238 3.43 18.73 11.51
N PRO A 239 4.72 18.60 11.88
CA PRO A 239 5.16 18.72 13.26
C PRO A 239 4.89 20.09 13.89
N SER A 240 4.62 21.11 13.07
CA SER A 240 4.32 22.48 13.52
C SER A 240 2.84 22.72 13.78
N SER A 241 1.98 21.72 13.54
CA SER A 241 0.55 21.82 13.73
C SER A 241 0.17 22.11 15.19
N THR A 242 -0.71 23.09 15.38
CA THR A 242 -1.21 23.42 16.72
C THR A 242 -2.25 22.40 17.21
N PRO A 243 -2.51 22.33 18.53
CA PRO A 243 -3.58 21.47 19.06
C PRO A 243 -4.97 21.77 18.44
N GLU A 244 -5.25 23.03 18.13
CA GLU A 244 -6.51 23.47 17.51
C GLU A 244 -6.61 22.94 16.07
N GLN A 245 -5.52 23.01 15.30
CA GLN A 245 -5.46 22.46 13.95
C GLN A 245 -5.62 20.94 13.96
N THR A 246 -5.00 20.27 14.93
CA THR A 246 -5.13 18.82 15.11
C THR A 246 -6.57 18.42 15.45
N ALA A 247 -7.26 19.21 16.31
CA ALA A 247 -8.67 18.98 16.63
C ALA A 247 -9.58 19.16 15.40
N GLN A 248 -9.36 20.20 14.60
CA GLN A 248 -10.07 20.40 13.32
C GLN A 248 -9.80 19.28 12.31
N ALA A 249 -8.56 18.81 12.24
CA ALA A 249 -8.21 17.68 11.39
C ALA A 249 -8.93 16.39 11.79
N LEU A 250 -9.04 16.16 13.10
CA LEU A 250 -9.78 15.02 13.66
C LEU A 250 -11.27 15.09 13.31
N GLU A 251 -11.88 16.27 13.42
CA GLU A 251 -13.28 16.49 13.02
C GLU A 251 -13.51 16.19 11.54
N ARG A 252 -12.65 16.73 10.66
CA ARG A 252 -12.71 16.47 9.20
C ARG A 252 -12.55 14.97 8.90
N LEU A 253 -11.60 14.32 9.58
CA LEU A 253 -11.35 12.89 9.40
C LEU A 253 -12.55 12.05 9.86
N THR A 254 -13.16 12.45 10.98
CA THR A 254 -14.38 11.80 11.51
C THR A 254 -15.52 11.93 10.51
N LYS A 255 -15.76 13.13 9.98
CA LYS A 255 -16.78 13.39 8.97
C LYS A 255 -16.56 12.54 7.69
N ALA A 256 -15.31 12.45 7.21
CA ALA A 256 -14.96 11.61 6.08
C ALA A 256 -15.18 10.11 6.36
N ALA A 257 -14.85 9.65 7.57
CA ALA A 257 -15.06 8.27 8.00
C ALA A 257 -16.55 7.93 8.11
N GLU A 258 -17.38 8.84 8.64
CA GLU A 258 -18.84 8.72 8.73
C GLU A 258 -19.51 8.72 7.35
N SER A 259 -18.97 9.48 6.39
CA SER A 259 -19.37 9.41 4.97
C SER A 259 -18.99 8.09 4.31
N GLY A 260 -18.31 7.20 5.05
CA GLY A 260 -17.95 5.87 4.59
C GLY A 260 -16.66 5.82 3.78
N GLN A 261 -15.82 6.84 3.78
CA GLN A 261 -14.52 6.80 3.11
C GLN A 261 -13.58 5.84 3.87
N ASP A 262 -13.17 4.75 3.23
CA ASP A 262 -12.41 3.64 3.84
C ASP A 262 -11.02 4.06 4.33
N CYS A 263 -10.30 4.90 3.58
CA CYS A 263 -9.00 5.42 4.00
C CYS A 263 -9.13 6.32 5.24
N ALA A 264 -10.23 7.09 5.37
CA ALA A 264 -10.49 7.91 6.55
C ALA A 264 -10.83 7.02 7.76
N GLN A 265 -11.63 5.97 7.57
CA GLN A 265 -11.92 4.97 8.60
C GLN A 265 -10.64 4.29 9.07
N TYR A 266 -9.76 3.89 8.15
CA TYR A 266 -8.46 3.31 8.48
C TYR A 266 -7.57 4.29 9.26
N ALA A 267 -7.45 5.53 8.80
CA ALA A 267 -6.61 6.54 9.45
C ALA A 267 -7.14 6.90 10.85
N LEU A 268 -8.46 7.07 11.00
CA LEU A 268 -9.11 7.33 12.29
C LEU A 268 -8.93 6.13 13.24
N GLY A 269 -9.01 4.90 12.72
CA GLY A 269 -8.72 3.69 13.47
C GLY A 269 -7.29 3.67 14.00
N LYS A 270 -6.29 4.11 13.22
CA LYS A 270 -4.90 4.26 13.68
C LYS A 270 -4.79 5.28 14.82
N ILE A 271 -5.44 6.41 14.68
CA ILE A 271 -5.44 7.48 15.69
C ILE A 271 -5.98 6.98 17.04
N TYR A 272 -7.12 6.25 17.04
CA TYR A 272 -7.65 5.65 18.26
C TYR A 272 -6.79 4.50 18.80
N ARG A 273 -6.18 3.70 17.94
CA ARG A 273 -5.25 2.64 18.34
C ARG A 273 -4.04 3.21 19.10
N ASP A 274 -3.48 4.31 18.60
CA ASP A 274 -2.22 4.88 19.10
C ASP A 274 -2.43 5.97 20.15
N GLY A 275 -3.66 6.49 20.31
CA GLY A 275 -3.96 7.59 21.21
C GLY A 275 -3.37 8.94 20.74
N GLN A 276 -3.33 9.17 19.42
CA GLN A 276 -2.77 10.40 18.86
C GLN A 276 -3.79 11.54 18.90
N GLY A 277 -3.64 12.49 19.86
CA GLY A 277 -4.57 13.61 20.04
C GLY A 277 -5.95 13.23 20.59
N VAL A 278 -6.17 11.96 20.89
CA VAL A 278 -7.36 11.39 21.52
C VAL A 278 -6.97 10.34 22.55
N GLU A 279 -7.86 9.99 23.44
CA GLU A 279 -7.67 8.85 24.33
C GLU A 279 -7.60 7.55 23.51
N LYS A 280 -6.64 6.67 23.86
CA LYS A 280 -6.49 5.36 23.21
C LYS A 280 -7.75 4.52 23.41
N ASP A 281 -8.35 4.08 22.30
CA ASP A 281 -9.55 3.25 22.29
C ASP A 281 -9.42 2.13 21.26
N ILE A 282 -8.99 0.96 21.72
CA ILE A 282 -8.78 -0.21 20.86
C ILE A 282 -10.10 -0.76 20.29
N GLN A 283 -11.19 -0.69 21.04
CA GLN A 283 -12.49 -1.17 20.57
C GLN A 283 -13.00 -0.31 19.40
N LYS A 284 -12.88 1.00 19.52
CA LYS A 284 -13.23 1.93 18.45
C LYS A 284 -12.32 1.76 17.23
N ALA A 285 -11.03 1.54 17.47
CA ALA A 285 -10.08 1.25 16.40
C ALA A 285 -10.46 -0.04 15.62
N VAL A 286 -10.80 -1.12 16.33
CA VAL A 286 -11.26 -2.38 15.72
C VAL A 286 -12.54 -2.17 14.92
N ALA A 287 -13.54 -1.43 15.44
CA ALA A 287 -14.76 -1.12 14.72
C ALA A 287 -14.49 -0.38 13.40
N LEU A 288 -13.64 0.68 13.45
CA LEU A 288 -13.26 1.47 12.28
C LEU A 288 -12.46 0.66 11.25
N PHE A 289 -11.50 -0.14 11.69
CA PHE A 289 -10.77 -1.04 10.80
C PHE A 289 -11.68 -2.08 10.16
N THR A 290 -12.67 -2.59 10.90
CA THR A 290 -13.65 -3.54 10.35
C THR A 290 -14.48 -2.89 9.26
N LEU A 291 -15.00 -1.67 9.49
CA LEU A 291 -15.74 -0.91 8.48
C LEU A 291 -14.90 -0.67 7.21
N ALA A 292 -13.63 -0.28 7.37
CA ALA A 292 -12.74 -0.08 6.24
C ALA A 292 -12.45 -1.41 5.51
N ALA A 293 -12.19 -2.50 6.26
CA ALA A 293 -11.89 -3.81 5.68
C ALA A 293 -13.06 -4.40 4.90
N THR A 294 -14.33 -4.16 5.32
CA THR A 294 -15.52 -4.56 4.55
C THR A 294 -15.62 -3.87 3.19
N LYS A 295 -14.87 -2.78 2.98
CA LYS A 295 -14.73 -2.06 1.71
C LYS A 295 -13.43 -2.43 0.98
N GLU A 296 -12.90 -3.61 1.24
CA GLU A 296 -11.68 -4.14 0.63
C GLU A 296 -10.41 -3.33 0.94
N ASN A 297 -10.41 -2.52 2.03
CA ASN A 297 -9.19 -1.86 2.46
C ASN A 297 -8.23 -2.87 3.07
N SER A 298 -7.24 -3.29 2.29
CA SER A 298 -6.28 -4.33 2.67
C SER A 298 -5.39 -3.92 3.85
N PHE A 299 -5.13 -2.63 4.04
CA PHE A 299 -4.36 -2.12 5.18
C PHE A 299 -5.16 -2.18 6.48
N ALA A 300 -6.46 -1.94 6.43
CA ALA A 300 -7.35 -2.09 7.58
C ALA A 300 -7.47 -3.56 7.99
N ALA A 301 -7.64 -4.47 7.03
CA ALA A 301 -7.64 -5.90 7.28
C ALA A 301 -6.30 -6.38 7.89
N PHE A 302 -5.17 -5.88 7.38
CA PHE A 302 -3.85 -6.16 7.94
C PHE A 302 -3.70 -5.63 9.37
N ALA A 303 -4.20 -4.42 9.66
CA ALA A 303 -4.18 -3.83 10.99
C ALA A 303 -4.99 -4.67 11.99
N LEU A 304 -6.18 -5.16 11.60
CA LEU A 304 -6.97 -6.09 12.41
C LEU A 304 -6.20 -7.37 12.71
N GLY A 305 -5.62 -7.98 11.69
CA GLY A 305 -4.80 -9.17 11.88
C GLY A 305 -3.65 -8.98 12.87
N LYS A 306 -2.96 -7.83 12.80
CA LYS A 306 -1.91 -7.46 13.76
C LYS A 306 -2.46 -7.28 15.18
N LEU A 307 -3.60 -6.61 15.33
CA LEU A 307 -4.22 -6.36 16.63
C LEU A 307 -4.64 -7.66 17.31
N TYR A 308 -5.34 -8.55 16.61
CA TYR A 308 -5.74 -9.85 17.16
C TYR A 308 -4.55 -10.78 17.46
N LEU A 309 -3.46 -10.67 16.68
CA LEU A 309 -2.24 -11.45 16.95
C LEU A 309 -1.48 -10.96 18.17
N ALA A 310 -1.41 -9.65 18.38
CA ALA A 310 -0.71 -9.05 19.51
C ALA A 310 -1.51 -9.16 20.82
N GLY A 311 -2.81 -8.91 20.73
CA GLY A 311 -3.67 -8.71 21.88
C GLY A 311 -3.38 -7.39 22.61
N ASP A 312 -4.36 -6.91 23.36
CA ASP A 312 -4.26 -5.75 24.27
C ASP A 312 -5.16 -6.02 25.48
N ALA A 313 -5.09 -5.17 26.51
CA ALA A 313 -5.96 -5.32 27.69
C ALA A 313 -7.47 -5.25 27.34
N ALA A 314 -7.81 -4.47 26.31
CA ALA A 314 -9.18 -4.31 25.82
C ALA A 314 -9.54 -5.27 24.66
N LEU A 315 -8.55 -5.98 24.08
CA LEU A 315 -8.75 -6.93 22.99
C LEU A 315 -7.89 -8.17 23.23
N PRO A 316 -8.45 -9.26 23.75
CA PRO A 316 -7.70 -10.50 23.97
C PRO A 316 -7.06 -11.01 22.67
N ARG A 317 -5.87 -11.62 22.80
CA ARG A 317 -5.21 -12.28 21.67
C ARG A 317 -6.13 -13.37 21.10
N ASP A 318 -6.36 -13.32 19.80
CA ASP A 318 -7.14 -14.30 19.06
C ASP A 318 -6.41 -14.72 17.78
N PRO A 319 -5.62 -15.81 17.81
CA PRO A 319 -4.89 -16.29 16.64
C PRO A 319 -5.78 -16.70 15.46
N ALA A 320 -7.00 -17.17 15.72
CA ALA A 320 -7.93 -17.58 14.66
C ALA A 320 -8.48 -16.35 13.91
N ALA A 321 -8.91 -15.33 14.64
CA ALA A 321 -9.31 -14.06 14.06
C ALA A 321 -8.14 -13.37 13.33
N ALA A 322 -6.93 -13.43 13.92
CA ALA A 322 -5.73 -12.89 13.28
C ALA A 322 -5.44 -13.57 11.93
N LEU A 323 -5.48 -14.92 11.91
CA LEU A 323 -5.28 -15.69 10.68
C LEU A 323 -6.31 -15.33 9.61
N LYS A 324 -7.59 -15.24 9.98
CA LYS A 324 -8.67 -14.84 9.07
C LYS A 324 -8.41 -13.48 8.43
N TRP A 325 -8.10 -12.45 9.24
CA TRP A 325 -7.89 -11.10 8.75
C TRP A 325 -6.59 -10.95 7.94
N LEU A 326 -5.51 -11.63 8.36
CA LEU A 326 -4.25 -11.65 7.60
C LEU A 326 -4.42 -12.35 6.25
N THR A 327 -5.18 -13.46 6.20
CA THR A 327 -5.47 -14.15 4.94
C THR A 327 -6.29 -13.26 4.02
N TYR A 328 -7.34 -12.63 4.53
CA TYR A 328 -8.15 -11.69 3.74
C TYR A 328 -7.32 -10.51 3.20
N ALA A 329 -6.48 -9.90 4.03
CA ALA A 329 -5.57 -8.84 3.58
C ALA A 329 -4.56 -9.33 2.51
N ALA A 330 -4.05 -10.56 2.66
CA ALA A 330 -3.13 -11.16 1.70
C ALA A 330 -3.79 -11.49 0.36
N GLU A 331 -5.05 -11.92 0.37
CA GLU A 331 -5.90 -12.15 -0.81
C GLU A 331 -6.19 -10.85 -1.56
N LEU A 332 -6.40 -9.76 -0.82
CA LEU A 332 -6.51 -8.40 -1.38
C LEU A 332 -5.17 -7.85 -1.91
N GLY A 333 -4.11 -8.65 -1.91
CA GLY A 333 -2.83 -8.29 -2.49
C GLY A 333 -1.89 -7.51 -1.55
N ASN A 334 -2.20 -7.34 -0.27
CA ASN A 334 -1.33 -6.63 0.66
C ASN A 334 -0.02 -7.40 0.90
N GLN A 335 1.10 -6.88 0.40
CA GLN A 335 2.39 -7.54 0.48
C GLN A 335 2.90 -7.75 1.92
N PHE A 336 2.52 -6.86 2.85
CA PHE A 336 2.92 -6.98 4.26
C PHE A 336 2.13 -8.08 4.96
N ALA A 337 0.84 -8.22 4.61
CA ALA A 337 0.02 -9.33 5.09
C ALA A 337 0.51 -10.66 4.53
N GLN A 338 0.83 -10.73 3.24
CA GLN A 338 1.40 -11.92 2.58
C GLN A 338 2.71 -12.35 3.25
N TYR A 339 3.63 -11.39 3.50
CA TYR A 339 4.87 -11.66 4.23
C TYR A 339 4.61 -12.14 5.67
N ARG A 340 3.76 -11.43 6.41
CA ARG A 340 3.47 -11.76 7.81
C ARG A 340 2.82 -13.13 7.95
N LEU A 341 1.82 -13.40 7.10
CA LEU A 341 1.13 -14.69 7.02
C LEU A 341 2.11 -15.82 6.67
N GLY A 342 2.95 -15.62 5.66
CA GLY A 342 3.97 -16.58 5.29
C GLY A 342 4.92 -16.90 6.43
N LYS A 343 5.40 -15.88 7.17
CA LYS A 343 6.22 -16.10 8.37
C LYS A 343 5.52 -16.87 9.48
N LEU A 344 4.25 -16.55 9.74
CA LEU A 344 3.45 -17.23 10.76
C LEU A 344 3.27 -18.72 10.42
N LEU A 345 2.93 -19.01 9.17
CA LEU A 345 2.72 -20.38 8.68
C LEU A 345 4.03 -21.19 8.61
N LEU A 346 5.19 -20.57 8.40
CA LEU A 346 6.50 -21.25 8.49
C LEU A 346 6.82 -21.67 9.92
N LYS A 347 6.58 -20.77 10.86
CA LYS A 347 6.94 -21.01 12.26
C LYS A 347 5.95 -21.96 12.93
N GLY A 348 4.67 -21.79 12.66
CA GLY A 348 3.59 -22.23 13.54
C GLY A 348 3.62 -21.43 14.84
N ASP A 349 2.50 -21.11 15.42
CA ASP A 349 2.40 -20.41 16.69
C ASP A 349 1.18 -20.96 17.43
N ASP A 350 1.05 -20.70 18.74
CA ASP A 350 -0.10 -21.13 19.53
C ASP A 350 -1.41 -20.74 18.85
N GLY A 351 -2.14 -21.73 18.33
CA GLY A 351 -3.39 -21.55 17.59
C GLY A 351 -3.27 -21.36 16.07
N ILE A 352 -2.05 -21.30 15.52
CA ILE A 352 -1.80 -21.25 14.06
C ILE A 352 -0.94 -22.46 13.66
N PRO A 353 -1.49 -23.41 12.89
CA PRO A 353 -0.74 -24.60 12.47
C PRO A 353 0.38 -24.23 11.50
N LYS A 354 1.50 -24.96 11.56
CA LYS A 354 2.58 -24.86 10.57
C LYS A 354 2.08 -25.39 9.22
N ASP A 355 2.19 -24.57 8.17
CA ASP A 355 1.89 -24.93 6.78
C ASP A 355 2.96 -24.33 5.85
N VAL A 356 3.95 -25.15 5.54
CA VAL A 356 5.10 -24.73 4.73
C VAL A 356 4.71 -24.43 3.28
N ILE A 357 3.76 -25.17 2.72
CA ILE A 357 3.34 -25.00 1.33
C ILE A 357 2.62 -23.66 1.16
N ALA A 358 1.66 -23.38 2.02
CA ALA A 358 0.97 -22.10 2.04
C ALA A 358 1.93 -20.95 2.35
N ALA A 359 2.87 -21.14 3.28
CA ALA A 359 3.88 -20.15 3.62
C ALA A 359 4.74 -19.74 2.43
N ILE A 360 5.29 -20.73 1.70
CA ILE A 360 6.09 -20.47 0.48
C ILE A 360 5.25 -19.76 -0.58
N ARG A 361 3.97 -20.14 -0.75
CA ARG A 361 3.06 -19.48 -1.69
C ARG A 361 2.91 -18.00 -1.35
N TRP A 362 2.62 -17.66 -0.10
CA TRP A 362 2.42 -16.28 0.33
C TRP A 362 3.70 -15.45 0.30
N LEU A 363 4.82 -16.01 0.76
CA LEU A 363 6.12 -15.33 0.65
C LEU A 363 6.51 -15.09 -0.81
N THR A 364 6.20 -16.04 -1.72
CA THR A 364 6.45 -15.85 -3.15
C THR A 364 5.57 -14.75 -3.73
N ALA A 365 4.30 -14.64 -3.32
CA ALA A 365 3.42 -13.56 -3.72
C ALA A 365 3.95 -12.19 -3.26
N ALA A 366 4.40 -12.08 -2.00
CA ALA A 366 5.03 -10.86 -1.49
C ALA A 366 6.34 -10.52 -2.22
N ALA A 367 7.20 -11.53 -2.50
CA ALA A 367 8.45 -11.35 -3.21
C ALA A 367 8.27 -10.90 -4.67
N LYS A 368 7.18 -11.30 -5.34
CA LYS A 368 6.79 -10.78 -6.65
C LYS A 368 6.44 -9.28 -6.62
N GLN A 369 5.95 -8.81 -5.48
CA GLN A 369 5.67 -7.38 -5.23
C GLN A 369 6.91 -6.65 -4.67
N GLU A 370 8.09 -7.22 -4.84
CA GLU A 370 9.36 -6.62 -4.46
C GLU A 370 9.57 -6.45 -2.94
N ASN A 371 8.85 -7.22 -2.12
CA ASN A 371 9.05 -7.23 -0.67
C ASN A 371 10.38 -7.90 -0.30
N GLY A 372 11.39 -7.09 0.03
CA GLY A 372 12.73 -7.58 0.38
C GLY A 372 12.77 -8.51 1.60
N TYR A 373 11.86 -8.33 2.56
CA TYR A 373 11.77 -9.23 3.72
C TYR A 373 11.22 -10.61 3.35
N ALA A 374 10.29 -10.67 2.39
CA ALA A 374 9.78 -11.93 1.88
C ALA A 374 10.85 -12.67 1.04
N GLU A 375 11.60 -11.93 0.20
CA GLU A 375 12.75 -12.49 -0.53
C GLU A 375 13.79 -13.09 0.43
N TYR A 376 14.10 -12.38 1.53
CA TYR A 376 15.01 -12.88 2.55
C TYR A 376 14.47 -14.13 3.26
N ALA A 377 13.20 -14.14 3.65
CA ALA A 377 12.57 -15.29 4.30
C ALA A 377 12.59 -16.54 3.40
N LEU A 378 12.22 -16.38 2.12
CA LEU A 378 12.32 -17.46 1.13
C LEU A 378 13.75 -17.95 0.94
N ALA A 379 14.71 -17.04 0.90
CA ALA A 379 16.12 -17.40 0.77
C ALA A 379 16.58 -18.28 1.95
N LEU A 380 16.16 -17.99 3.17
CA LEU A 380 16.46 -18.82 4.32
C LEU A 380 15.85 -20.21 4.21
N VAL A 381 14.59 -20.33 3.78
CA VAL A 381 13.91 -21.62 3.56
C VAL A 381 14.71 -22.49 2.59
N TYR A 382 15.17 -21.94 1.45
CA TYR A 382 15.96 -22.69 0.49
C TYR A 382 17.42 -22.93 0.88
N LEU A 383 17.99 -22.13 1.79
CA LEU A 383 19.35 -22.35 2.33
C LEU A 383 19.40 -23.45 3.38
N THR A 384 18.41 -23.48 4.28
CA THR A 384 18.41 -24.46 5.38
C THR A 384 18.05 -25.85 4.87
N GLY A 385 17.14 -25.96 3.91
CA GLY A 385 16.66 -27.25 3.42
C GLY A 385 15.74 -27.98 4.41
N GLU A 386 15.34 -27.34 5.52
CA GLU A 386 14.52 -27.96 6.57
C GLU A 386 13.03 -28.01 6.17
N ASP A 387 12.53 -26.92 5.64
CA ASP A 387 11.11 -26.75 5.28
C ASP A 387 10.83 -27.00 3.79
N ALA A 388 11.86 -26.92 2.93
CA ALA A 388 11.79 -27.22 1.51
C ALA A 388 13.14 -27.76 1.03
N PRO A 389 13.21 -28.50 -0.08
CA PRO A 389 14.48 -28.97 -0.63
C PRO A 389 15.49 -27.83 -0.77
N LYS A 390 16.73 -28.07 -0.30
CA LYS A 390 17.81 -27.09 -0.37
C LYS A 390 18.07 -26.68 -1.84
N ASP A 391 18.09 -25.38 -2.09
CA ASP A 391 18.39 -24.79 -3.38
C ASP A 391 19.25 -23.52 -3.19
N SER A 392 20.56 -23.73 -3.13
CA SER A 392 21.51 -22.63 -2.88
C SER A 392 21.54 -21.61 -4.02
N VAL A 393 21.24 -22.00 -5.26
CA VAL A 393 21.21 -21.08 -6.42
C VAL A 393 20.04 -20.11 -6.30
N LYS A 394 18.85 -20.65 -6.04
CA LYS A 394 17.64 -19.86 -5.86
C LYS A 394 17.75 -18.96 -4.62
N ALA A 395 18.28 -19.50 -3.53
CA ALA A 395 18.52 -18.76 -2.30
C ALA A 395 19.46 -17.58 -2.50
N LEU A 396 20.59 -17.81 -3.20
CA LEU A 396 21.56 -16.75 -3.50
C LEU A 396 20.96 -15.65 -4.38
N SER A 397 20.15 -16.02 -5.38
CA SER A 397 19.42 -15.06 -6.22
C SER A 397 18.49 -14.18 -5.40
N LEU A 398 17.68 -14.79 -4.51
CA LEU A 398 16.76 -14.08 -3.61
C LEU A 398 17.52 -13.18 -2.63
N LEU A 399 18.64 -13.65 -2.05
CA LEU A 399 19.48 -12.84 -1.17
C LEU A 399 20.06 -11.63 -1.88
N LYS A 400 20.55 -11.78 -3.11
CA LYS A 400 21.09 -10.66 -3.89
C LYS A 400 20.01 -9.61 -4.18
N ARG A 401 18.79 -10.02 -4.53
CA ARG A 401 17.67 -9.11 -4.75
C ARG A 401 17.31 -8.38 -3.47
N SER A 402 17.10 -9.11 -2.37
CA SER A 402 16.77 -8.54 -1.07
C SER A 402 17.85 -7.59 -0.55
N ALA A 403 19.12 -7.97 -0.67
CA ALA A 403 20.25 -7.12 -0.28
C ALA A 403 20.36 -5.85 -1.14
N GLY A 404 20.11 -5.96 -2.46
CA GLY A 404 20.07 -4.83 -3.39
C GLY A 404 18.94 -3.85 -3.08
N ARG A 405 17.84 -4.32 -2.47
CA ARG A 405 16.73 -3.48 -1.98
C ARG A 405 17.00 -2.86 -0.60
N GLY A 406 18.19 -3.04 -0.05
CA GLY A 406 18.60 -2.44 1.21
C GLY A 406 18.28 -3.26 2.46
N ASN A 407 17.79 -4.50 2.35
CA ASN A 407 17.53 -5.33 3.53
C ASN A 407 18.84 -5.69 4.24
N GLN A 408 19.07 -5.10 5.41
CA GLN A 408 20.30 -5.29 6.18
C GLN A 408 20.58 -6.75 6.60
N PHE A 409 19.53 -7.54 6.83
CA PHE A 409 19.68 -8.95 7.21
C PHE A 409 20.11 -9.80 6.00
N ALA A 410 19.58 -9.49 4.82
CA ALA A 410 20.00 -10.12 3.57
C ALA A 410 21.44 -9.73 3.20
N GLN A 411 21.80 -8.45 3.36
CA GLN A 411 23.17 -7.96 3.15
C GLN A 411 24.17 -8.67 4.08
N TYR A 412 23.86 -8.76 5.38
CA TYR A 412 24.69 -9.51 6.34
C TYR A 412 24.81 -10.99 5.94
N ARG A 413 23.70 -11.66 5.66
CA ARG A 413 23.71 -13.09 5.30
C ARG A 413 24.46 -13.35 4.00
N LEU A 414 24.27 -12.53 2.99
CA LEU A 414 24.98 -12.60 1.71
C LEU A 414 26.49 -12.37 1.92
N GLY A 415 26.88 -11.36 2.68
CA GLY A 415 28.27 -11.09 3.02
C GLY A 415 28.93 -12.29 3.71
N LYS A 416 28.22 -12.91 4.67
CA LYS A 416 28.70 -14.11 5.37
C LYS A 416 28.89 -15.30 4.42
N LEU A 417 27.92 -15.57 3.53
CA LEU A 417 28.01 -16.67 2.56
C LEU A 417 29.19 -16.49 1.59
N LEU A 418 29.40 -15.26 1.09
CA LEU A 418 30.51 -14.94 0.20
C LEU A 418 31.89 -15.04 0.88
N LEU A 419 31.98 -14.86 2.21
CA LEU A 419 33.20 -15.12 2.97
C LEU A 419 33.46 -16.61 3.17
N GLN A 420 32.42 -17.40 3.43
CA GLN A 420 32.55 -18.84 3.71
C GLN A 420 32.85 -19.64 2.45
N GLY A 421 32.20 -19.32 1.32
CA GLY A 421 32.41 -20.03 0.06
C GLY A 421 31.73 -21.40 -0.04
N GLU A 422 30.77 -21.71 0.87
CA GLU A 422 30.10 -23.02 0.94
C GLU A 422 28.89 -23.12 0.01
N ASP A 423 27.94 -22.18 0.14
CA ASP A 423 26.71 -22.12 -0.65
C ASP A 423 26.78 -21.07 -1.79
N ALA A 424 27.89 -20.34 -1.87
CA ALA A 424 28.19 -19.36 -2.91
C ALA A 424 29.69 -19.33 -3.19
N PRO A 425 30.11 -19.01 -4.41
CA PRO A 425 31.54 -18.82 -4.70
C PRO A 425 32.13 -17.75 -3.76
N LYS A 426 33.31 -18.06 -3.19
CA LYS A 426 34.00 -17.14 -2.29
C LYS A 426 34.37 -15.84 -3.01
N ASP A 427 33.89 -14.71 -2.49
CA ASP A 427 34.24 -13.37 -2.96
C ASP A 427 34.37 -12.41 -1.77
N VAL A 428 35.59 -12.26 -1.30
CA VAL A 428 35.92 -11.44 -0.13
C VAL A 428 35.59 -9.97 -0.35
N LYS A 429 35.83 -9.45 -1.56
CA LYS A 429 35.60 -8.04 -1.89
C LYS A 429 34.10 -7.70 -1.88
N ALA A 430 33.30 -8.53 -2.50
CA ALA A 430 31.84 -8.39 -2.45
C ALA A 430 31.30 -8.60 -1.04
N ALA A 431 31.84 -9.55 -0.30
CA ALA A 431 31.43 -9.82 1.08
C ALA A 431 31.62 -8.59 1.98
N ILE A 432 32.78 -7.94 1.91
CA ILE A 432 33.07 -6.73 2.70
C ILE A 432 32.09 -5.62 2.31
N ARG A 433 31.84 -5.41 1.01
CA ARG A 433 30.89 -4.40 0.55
C ARG A 433 29.48 -4.61 1.15
N TRP A 434 28.99 -5.85 1.17
CA TRP A 434 27.67 -6.15 1.71
C TRP A 434 27.64 -6.08 3.24
N LEU A 435 28.71 -6.55 3.93
CA LEU A 435 28.81 -6.42 5.37
C LEU A 435 28.88 -4.95 5.80
N THR A 436 29.63 -4.12 5.07
CA THR A 436 29.72 -2.69 5.35
C THR A 436 28.37 -2.02 5.17
N ALA A 437 27.66 -2.30 4.07
CA ALA A 437 26.32 -1.77 3.84
C ALA A 437 25.33 -2.16 4.96
N ALA A 438 25.38 -3.39 5.46
CA ALA A 438 24.57 -3.82 6.59
C ALA A 438 24.97 -3.14 7.90
N ALA A 439 26.28 -3.01 8.15
CA ALA A 439 26.84 -2.42 9.36
C ALA A 439 26.55 -0.91 9.48
N GLU A 440 26.58 -0.19 8.37
CA GLU A 440 26.22 1.22 8.27
C GLU A 440 24.73 1.47 8.55
N GLN A 441 23.86 0.48 8.23
CA GLN A 441 22.46 0.51 8.62
C GLN A 441 22.21 0.10 10.09
N GLY A 442 23.26 -0.12 10.85
CA GLY A 442 23.16 -0.46 12.27
C GLY A 442 23.05 -1.95 12.57
N ASN A 443 23.29 -2.84 11.60
CA ASN A 443 23.24 -4.29 11.88
C ASN A 443 24.42 -4.70 12.77
N GLN A 444 24.17 -4.96 14.05
CA GLN A 444 25.21 -5.31 15.06
C GLN A 444 26.00 -6.58 14.69
N TYR A 445 25.40 -7.54 14.01
CA TYR A 445 26.08 -8.76 13.59
C TYR A 445 27.05 -8.51 12.43
N ALA A 446 26.70 -7.60 11.52
CA ALA A 446 27.59 -7.18 10.45
C ALA A 446 28.76 -6.33 10.99
N GLN A 447 28.49 -5.42 11.93
CA GLN A 447 29.52 -4.65 12.63
C GLN A 447 30.50 -5.57 13.36
N TYR A 448 30.01 -6.54 14.11
CA TYR A 448 30.84 -7.55 14.76
C TYR A 448 31.65 -8.36 13.74
N ALA A 449 31.03 -8.79 12.64
CA ALA A 449 31.72 -9.56 11.60
C ALA A 449 32.87 -8.78 10.95
N LEU A 450 32.67 -7.49 10.66
CA LEU A 450 33.71 -6.60 10.15
C LEU A 450 34.82 -6.37 11.17
N GLY A 451 34.47 -6.12 12.43
CA GLY A 451 35.45 -6.01 13.51
C GLY A 451 36.36 -7.23 13.59
N LYS A 452 35.76 -8.42 13.54
CA LYS A 452 36.49 -9.71 13.52
C LYS A 452 37.36 -9.86 12.27
N LEU A 453 36.86 -9.47 11.10
CA LEU A 453 37.58 -9.58 9.83
C LEU A 453 38.87 -8.73 9.85
N TYR A 454 38.79 -7.48 10.27
CA TYR A 454 39.94 -6.56 10.39
C TYR A 454 40.89 -6.93 11.53
N LEU A 455 40.39 -7.49 12.63
CA LEU A 455 41.23 -7.94 13.74
C LEU A 455 42.09 -9.14 13.35
N LEU A 456 41.50 -10.14 12.68
CA LEU A 456 42.21 -11.38 12.34
C LEU A 456 43.17 -11.18 11.17
N GLY A 457 42.87 -10.32 10.20
CA GLY A 457 43.73 -10.05 9.05
C GLY A 457 43.92 -11.24 8.11
N LYS A 458 43.00 -12.23 8.10
CA LYS A 458 43.13 -13.45 7.26
C LYS A 458 42.74 -13.21 5.82
N GLU A 459 41.69 -12.46 5.58
CA GLU A 459 41.09 -12.23 4.28
C GLU A 459 41.36 -10.78 3.78
N VAL A 460 41.73 -9.89 4.68
CA VAL A 460 42.08 -8.49 4.44
C VAL A 460 43.30 -8.13 5.29
N PRO A 461 44.04 -7.08 4.95
CA PRO A 461 45.10 -6.57 5.82
C PRO A 461 44.57 -6.27 7.23
N LYS A 462 45.39 -6.65 8.24
CA LYS A 462 45.03 -6.42 9.64
C LYS A 462 44.94 -4.92 9.89
N ASP A 463 43.79 -4.45 10.43
CA ASP A 463 43.54 -3.06 10.78
C ASP A 463 42.87 -2.98 12.15
N ARG A 464 43.67 -2.73 13.17
CA ARG A 464 43.20 -2.64 14.56
C ARG A 464 42.28 -1.44 14.77
N SER A 465 42.51 -0.32 14.09
CA SER A 465 41.68 0.87 14.22
C SER A 465 40.27 0.63 13.72
N SER A 466 40.13 0.08 12.50
CA SER A 466 38.84 -0.31 11.95
C SER A 466 38.16 -1.39 12.78
N ALA A 467 38.90 -2.36 13.31
CA ALA A 467 38.33 -3.39 14.17
C ALA A 467 37.71 -2.80 15.45
N ILE A 468 38.43 -1.89 16.14
CA ILE A 468 37.92 -1.20 17.34
C ILE A 468 36.65 -0.40 17.01
N LYS A 469 36.67 0.38 15.94
CA LYS A 469 35.50 1.18 15.50
C LYS A 469 34.25 0.31 15.33
N TRP A 470 34.36 -0.81 14.62
CA TRP A 470 33.22 -1.67 14.34
C TRP A 470 32.76 -2.45 15.59
N PHE A 471 33.69 -2.89 16.45
CA PHE A 471 33.32 -3.51 17.71
C PHE A 471 32.63 -2.52 18.66
N GLN A 472 33.09 -1.26 18.70
CA GLN A 472 32.44 -0.23 19.53
C GLN A 472 30.99 -0.03 19.12
N LEU A 473 30.73 0.13 17.82
CA LEU A 473 29.35 0.28 17.29
C LEU A 473 28.47 -0.93 17.62
N ALA A 474 29.02 -2.14 17.57
CA ALA A 474 28.28 -3.34 17.94
C ALA A 474 28.03 -3.43 19.45
N ALA A 475 29.05 -3.10 20.27
CA ALA A 475 28.96 -3.12 21.74
C ALA A 475 27.96 -2.10 22.27
N ASP A 476 27.92 -0.89 21.67
CA ASP A 476 26.96 0.16 22.01
C ASP A 476 25.51 -0.29 21.80
N GLN A 477 25.28 -1.26 20.92
CA GLN A 477 23.98 -1.91 20.72
C GLN A 477 23.76 -3.13 21.62
N GLY A 478 24.68 -3.43 22.53
CA GLY A 478 24.57 -4.54 23.48
C GLY A 478 25.11 -5.87 22.95
N ASN A 479 25.97 -5.86 21.93
CA ASN A 479 26.65 -7.07 21.48
C ASN A 479 27.75 -7.45 22.48
N GLU A 480 27.48 -8.44 23.33
CA GLU A 480 28.37 -8.89 24.39
C GLU A 480 29.72 -9.40 23.86
N TYR A 481 29.73 -9.99 22.67
CA TYR A 481 30.99 -10.49 22.07
C TYR A 481 31.89 -9.35 21.61
N ALA A 482 31.30 -8.28 21.04
CA ALA A 482 32.04 -7.10 20.66
C ALA A 482 32.62 -6.39 21.89
N GLN A 483 31.84 -6.30 22.96
CA GLN A 483 32.30 -5.77 24.24
C GLN A 483 33.47 -6.56 24.79
N TYR A 484 33.38 -7.90 24.80
CA TYR A 484 34.48 -8.75 25.24
C TYR A 484 35.79 -8.52 24.46
N PHE A 485 35.70 -8.39 23.12
CA PHE A 485 36.88 -8.11 22.30
C PHE A 485 37.50 -6.76 22.61
N LEU A 486 36.71 -5.72 22.89
CA LEU A 486 37.19 -4.39 23.25
C LEU A 486 37.92 -4.42 24.60
N GLU A 487 37.36 -5.09 25.61
CA GLU A 487 37.94 -5.18 26.95
C GLU A 487 39.29 -5.92 26.95
N HIS A 488 39.49 -6.91 26.08
CA HIS A 488 40.68 -7.74 26.02
C HIS A 488 41.67 -7.36 24.91
N MET A 489 41.41 -6.31 24.14
CA MET A 489 42.30 -5.84 23.07
C MET A 489 43.63 -5.24 23.61
N ASP A 490 43.64 -4.72 24.82
CA ASP A 490 44.77 -4.05 25.44
C ASP A 490 45.54 -4.92 26.41
N ASP A 491 45.13 -6.18 26.63
CA ASP A 491 45.85 -7.12 27.42
C ASP A 491 47.25 -7.35 26.80
N ARG A 492 48.28 -6.81 27.46
CA ARG A 492 49.69 -6.86 27.05
C ARG A 492 50.31 -8.27 27.02
N LEU A 493 49.53 -9.29 27.34
CA LEU A 493 49.88 -10.66 27.08
C LEU A 493 49.67 -10.92 25.59
N GLY A 494 50.75 -10.77 24.86
CA GLY A 494 50.80 -10.98 23.41
C GLY A 494 50.11 -12.27 23.02
N GLN A 495 49.11 -12.15 22.22
CA GLN A 495 48.18 -13.12 21.70
C GLN A 495 47.36 -13.79 22.83
N PRO A 496 46.03 -13.59 22.88
CA PRO A 496 45.18 -14.52 23.64
C PRO A 496 45.56 -15.91 23.17
N PRO A 497 45.78 -16.88 24.08
CA PRO A 497 46.22 -18.21 23.67
C PRO A 497 45.25 -18.65 22.58
N VAL A 498 45.79 -18.99 21.41
CA VAL A 498 45.01 -19.40 20.24
C VAL A 498 43.95 -20.44 20.61
N ALA A 499 44.24 -21.25 21.63
CA ALA A 499 43.32 -22.18 22.25
C ALA A 499 42.08 -21.50 22.92
N ALA A 500 42.23 -20.35 23.61
CA ALA A 500 41.08 -19.67 24.24
C ALA A 500 40.21 -18.99 23.20
N VAL A 501 40.81 -18.42 22.15
CA VAL A 501 40.08 -17.87 21.00
C VAL A 501 39.40 -18.96 20.19
N ILE A 502 40.06 -20.11 19.97
CA ILE A 502 39.48 -21.29 19.30
C ILE A 502 38.38 -21.91 20.17
N SER A 503 38.58 -22.03 21.50
CA SER A 503 37.55 -22.52 22.41
C SER A 503 36.33 -21.60 22.46
N LEU A 504 36.54 -20.29 22.49
CA LEU A 504 35.46 -19.31 22.38
C LEU A 504 34.74 -19.43 21.03
N PHE A 505 35.48 -19.59 19.91
CA PHE A 505 34.89 -19.79 18.60
C PHE A 505 34.17 -21.13 18.45
N HIS A 506 34.63 -22.21 19.09
CA HIS A 506 33.88 -23.49 19.16
C HIS A 506 32.61 -23.33 20.01
N HIS A 507 32.71 -22.67 21.15
CA HIS A 507 31.55 -22.40 22.00
C HIS A 507 30.52 -21.51 21.27
N LEU A 508 30.98 -20.49 20.53
CA LEU A 508 30.16 -19.64 19.70
C LEU A 508 29.54 -20.38 18.50
N ALA A 509 30.28 -21.25 17.85
CA ALA A 509 29.75 -22.09 16.78
C ALA A 509 28.65 -23.02 17.31
N ASN A 510 28.81 -23.57 18.51
CA ASN A 510 27.82 -24.41 19.17
C ASN A 510 26.57 -23.62 19.57
N ILE A 511 26.71 -22.39 20.11
CA ILE A 511 25.57 -21.51 20.40
C ILE A 511 24.82 -21.12 19.12
N PHE A 512 25.53 -20.88 18.02
CA PHE A 512 24.90 -20.63 16.73
C PHE A 512 24.24 -21.89 16.14
N GLN A 513 24.73 -23.08 16.42
CA GLN A 513 24.07 -24.34 16.09
C GLN A 513 22.86 -24.61 17.03
N GLU A 514 22.98 -24.31 18.33
CA GLU A 514 21.88 -24.44 19.28
C GLU A 514 20.74 -23.45 19.07
N GLN A 515 20.99 -22.22 18.59
CA GLN A 515 19.95 -21.27 18.21
C GLN A 515 19.20 -21.67 16.94
N ASN A 516 19.74 -22.58 16.13
CA ASN A 516 19.10 -23.14 14.96
C ASN A 516 18.50 -24.54 15.21
N GLN A 517 18.61 -25.11 16.41
CA GLN A 517 17.94 -26.37 16.77
C GLN A 517 16.62 -26.07 17.50
N PRO A 518 15.54 -26.80 17.21
CA PRO A 518 14.34 -26.74 18.02
C PRO A 518 14.68 -27.17 19.44
N PRO A 519 14.08 -26.56 20.48
CA PRO A 519 14.35 -26.94 21.86
C PRO A 519 14.05 -28.41 22.05
N PRO A 520 14.95 -29.16 22.74
CA PRO A 520 14.70 -30.57 23.01
C PRO A 520 13.41 -30.69 23.84
N SER A 521 12.57 -31.64 23.48
CA SER A 521 11.35 -32.01 24.19
C SER A 521 11.70 -32.60 25.56
N GLY A 522 11.91 -31.75 26.54
CA GLY A 522 12.21 -32.17 27.90
C GLY A 522 12.50 -30.95 28.77
N GLY A 523 11.51 -30.58 29.57
CA GLY A 523 11.46 -29.31 30.29
C GLY A 523 12.66 -29.06 31.23
N VAL A 524 13.41 -28.02 30.90
CA VAL A 524 14.10 -27.21 31.91
C VAL A 524 13.66 -25.75 31.60
N ARG A 525 12.80 -25.21 32.43
CA ARG A 525 12.47 -23.79 32.44
C ARG A 525 13.73 -23.01 32.82
N VAL A 526 14.41 -22.42 31.85
CA VAL A 526 15.32 -21.32 32.11
C VAL A 526 14.47 -20.14 32.56
N VAL A 527 14.48 -19.84 33.84
CA VAL A 527 13.85 -18.65 34.41
C VAL A 527 14.67 -17.46 33.95
N VAL A 528 14.29 -16.90 32.80
CA VAL A 528 14.83 -15.60 32.36
C VAL A 528 14.36 -14.54 33.35
N ASP A 529 15.30 -13.91 34.05
CA ASP A 529 15.01 -12.92 35.08
C ASP A 529 14.24 -11.74 34.46
N ARG A 530 12.93 -11.73 34.70
CA ARG A 530 12.02 -10.66 34.23
C ARG A 530 12.42 -9.26 34.73
N LYS A 531 13.22 -9.16 35.80
CA LYS A 531 13.79 -7.88 36.28
C LYS A 531 14.89 -7.37 35.36
N LEU A 532 15.73 -8.27 34.81
CA LEU A 532 16.78 -7.90 33.87
C LEU A 532 16.18 -7.41 32.55
N LEU A 533 15.19 -8.11 32.00
CA LEU A 533 14.45 -7.67 30.79
C LEU A 533 13.76 -6.32 30.98
N ARG A 534 13.16 -6.07 32.16
CA ARG A 534 12.56 -4.76 32.46
C ARG A 534 13.60 -3.64 32.54
N LYS A 535 14.79 -3.90 33.11
CA LYS A 535 15.90 -2.94 33.17
C LYS A 535 16.44 -2.61 31.78
N ILE A 536 16.58 -3.62 30.91
CA ILE A 536 17.05 -3.45 29.54
C ILE A 536 16.02 -2.62 28.73
N LYS A 537 14.73 -2.93 28.87
CA LYS A 537 13.65 -2.21 28.21
C LYS A 537 13.53 -0.75 28.68
N ALA A 538 13.68 -0.52 30.01
CA ALA A 538 13.69 0.83 30.59
C ALA A 538 14.91 1.65 30.14
N LYS A 539 16.09 1.01 30.00
CA LYS A 539 17.31 1.69 29.53
C LYS A 539 17.23 2.04 28.04
N LYS A 540 16.62 1.19 27.19
CA LYS A 540 16.34 1.47 25.77
C LYS A 540 15.39 2.66 25.60
N ILE A 541 14.32 2.73 26.40
CA ILE A 541 13.36 3.84 26.39
C ILE A 541 14.03 5.14 26.86
N ALA A 542 14.88 5.10 27.89
CA ALA A 542 15.61 6.26 28.39
C ALA A 542 16.68 6.80 27.41
N GLN A 543 17.13 5.97 26.45
CA GLN A 543 18.10 6.33 25.41
C GLN A 543 17.44 6.75 24.09
N GLY A 544 16.12 6.96 24.04
CA GLY A 544 15.40 7.42 22.86
C GLY A 544 15.21 6.37 21.76
N HIS A 545 15.52 5.10 22.02
CA HIS A 545 15.22 4.03 21.08
C HIS A 545 13.75 3.60 21.22
N LYS A 546 12.94 3.84 20.18
CA LYS A 546 11.62 3.22 20.07
C LYS A 546 11.77 1.69 20.08
N ALA A 547 10.87 1.01 20.78
CA ALA A 547 10.85 -0.44 20.81
C ALA A 547 10.82 -1.02 19.39
N ASP A 548 11.67 -2.05 19.13
CA ASP A 548 11.83 -2.69 17.84
C ASP A 548 10.52 -3.29 17.32
N ASP A 549 9.79 -2.51 16.54
CA ASP A 549 8.84 -2.93 15.53
C ASP A 549 9.24 -2.23 14.23
N HIS A 550 10.43 -2.60 13.70
CA HIS A 550 10.87 -2.14 12.39
C HIS A 550 10.25 -3.01 11.29
N GLU A 551 8.94 -2.97 11.17
CA GLU A 551 8.26 -3.07 9.88
C GLU A 551 8.15 -1.62 9.36
N PRO A 552 8.49 -1.33 8.09
CA PRO A 552 8.32 0.01 7.55
C PRO A 552 6.82 0.36 7.62
N GLU A 553 6.45 1.14 8.62
CA GLU A 553 5.16 1.79 8.59
C GLU A 553 5.19 2.75 7.41
N MET A 554 4.36 2.50 6.41
CA MET A 554 4.10 3.54 5.43
C MET A 554 3.61 4.77 6.20
N GLN A 555 4.39 5.85 6.12
CA GLN A 555 3.89 7.16 6.52
C GLN A 555 2.56 7.39 5.82
N LEU A 556 1.62 7.93 6.54
CA LEU A 556 0.26 8.24 6.08
C LEU A 556 0.21 8.99 4.75
#